data_5c2dd3aa1eecf0f2d56b70d21c220f51
#
_entry.id   5c2dd3aa1eecf0f2d56b70d21c220f51
#
_cell.length_a   1.000
_cell.length_b   1.000
_cell.length_c   1.000
_cell.angle_alpha   90.00
_cell.angle_beta   90.00
_cell.angle_gamma   90.00
#
_symmetry.space_group_name_H-M   'P 1'
#
loop_
_entity.id
_entity.type
_entity.pdbx_description
1 polymer ?
#
loop_
_entity_poly.entity_id
_entity_poly.type
_entity_poly.pdbx_seq_one_letter_code
_entity_poly.pdbx_strand_id
1 'polypeptide(L)'
;MGIEIRIAGPDDAFAACDVLRRSISECCVADHRNDPGLLKAWLGNKTPQNVASWFVSPANHVLIAERDGVVVGVALLTQAGKLSLCYVLPEALYCGVGKALLQGVEAQARAWGVSVLRLNSTVTASKFYERNGYILAGKEMSCYGLECDFFWKKLNATEACDPAPGKRFCHCSGQ
;
A
#
# COMPACT_ATOMS: atom_id res chain seq x y z
N MET A 1 20.31 -4.43 8.65
CA MET A 1 19.81 -3.82 7.43
C MET A 1 18.30 -3.79 7.49
N GLY A 2 17.75 -2.61 7.71
CA GLY A 2 16.33 -2.43 7.95
C GLY A 2 15.59 -2.04 6.67
N ILE A 3 14.27 -2.33 6.67
CA ILE A 3 13.35 -1.75 5.70
C ILE A 3 12.93 -0.40 6.27
N GLU A 4 13.10 0.65 5.50
CA GLU A 4 12.63 1.99 5.84
C GLU A 4 11.39 2.31 5.00
N ILE A 5 10.32 2.79 5.65
CA ILE A 5 9.10 3.24 5.00
C ILE A 5 9.03 4.75 5.13
N ARG A 6 8.91 5.44 4.02
CA ARG A 6 8.76 6.90 3.98
C ARG A 6 7.75 7.36 2.94
N ILE A 7 7.31 8.59 3.05
CA ILE A 7 6.47 9.23 2.04
C ILE A 7 7.29 9.42 0.76
N ALA A 8 6.68 9.11 -0.38
CA ALA A 8 7.29 9.31 -1.69
C ALA A 8 7.32 10.79 -2.07
N GLY A 9 8.43 11.22 -2.64
CA GLY A 9 8.56 12.53 -3.29
C GLY A 9 8.59 12.40 -4.82
N PRO A 10 8.48 13.54 -5.56
CA PRO A 10 8.54 13.52 -7.03
C PRO A 10 9.79 12.86 -7.60
N ASP A 11 10.91 12.98 -6.91
CA ASP A 11 12.21 12.40 -7.32
C ASP A 11 12.23 10.87 -7.26
N ASP A 12 11.30 10.27 -6.51
CA ASP A 12 11.16 8.82 -6.41
C ASP A 12 10.42 8.19 -7.59
N ALA A 13 9.79 9.01 -8.44
CA ALA A 13 8.87 8.52 -9.47
C ALA A 13 9.53 7.54 -10.45
N PHE A 14 10.78 7.79 -10.81
CA PHE A 14 11.51 6.90 -11.72
C PHE A 14 11.76 5.52 -11.10
N ALA A 15 12.30 5.49 -9.88
CA ALA A 15 12.57 4.25 -9.16
C ALA A 15 11.27 3.49 -8.83
N ALA A 16 10.24 4.20 -8.39
CA ALA A 16 8.92 3.60 -8.13
C ALA A 16 8.28 3.04 -9.41
N CYS A 17 8.43 3.73 -10.55
CA CYS A 17 7.96 3.22 -11.84
C CYS A 17 8.67 1.91 -12.21
N ASP A 18 9.97 1.80 -11.98
CA ASP A 18 10.72 0.57 -12.20
C ASP A 18 10.20 -0.57 -11.31
N VAL A 19 9.96 -0.30 -10.02
CA VAL A 19 9.33 -1.27 -9.11
C VAL A 19 8.01 -1.78 -9.66
N LEU A 20 7.12 -0.88 -10.09
CA LEU A 20 5.82 -1.25 -10.66
C LEU A 20 5.97 -2.14 -11.88
N ARG A 21 6.78 -1.73 -12.85
CA ARG A 21 6.96 -2.43 -14.11
C ARG A 21 7.60 -3.80 -13.93
N ARG A 22 8.66 -3.90 -13.13
CA ARG A 22 9.33 -5.16 -12.85
C ARG A 22 8.45 -6.11 -12.04
N SER A 23 7.79 -5.62 -11.01
CA SER A 23 6.87 -6.44 -10.22
C SER A 23 5.73 -7.02 -11.06
N ILE A 24 5.12 -6.21 -11.93
CA ILE A 24 4.07 -6.69 -12.84
C ILE A 24 4.63 -7.74 -13.80
N SER A 25 5.74 -7.45 -14.48
CA SER A 25 6.28 -8.31 -15.53
C SER A 25 6.86 -9.63 -14.99
N GLU A 26 7.53 -9.57 -13.84
CA GLU A 26 8.30 -10.70 -13.29
C GLU A 26 7.54 -11.49 -12.22
N CYS A 27 6.69 -10.83 -11.40
CA CYS A 27 5.99 -11.49 -10.30
C CYS A 27 4.55 -11.90 -10.63
N CYS A 28 3.87 -11.19 -11.54
CA CYS A 28 2.45 -11.42 -11.83
C CYS A 28 2.22 -12.31 -13.06
N VAL A 29 3.11 -13.25 -13.32
CA VAL A 29 3.01 -14.16 -14.48
C VAL A 29 1.74 -15.02 -14.43
N ALA A 30 1.29 -15.42 -13.25
CA ALA A 30 0.05 -16.17 -13.08
C ALA A 30 -1.19 -15.35 -13.52
N ASP A 31 -1.08 -14.03 -13.46
CA ASP A 31 -2.15 -13.10 -13.82
C ASP A 31 -2.14 -12.78 -15.32
N HIS A 32 -1.03 -12.29 -15.83
CA HIS A 32 -0.94 -11.86 -17.24
C HIS A 32 -0.60 -13.01 -18.21
N ARG A 33 -0.17 -14.18 -17.72
CA ARG A 33 0.11 -15.39 -18.51
C ARG A 33 1.04 -15.16 -19.72
N ASN A 34 1.92 -14.16 -19.63
CA ASN A 34 2.77 -13.69 -20.72
C ASN A 34 1.99 -13.22 -21.97
N ASP A 35 0.72 -12.87 -21.82
CA ASP A 35 -0.07 -12.28 -22.91
C ASP A 35 0.46 -10.87 -23.21
N PRO A 36 0.97 -10.60 -24.43
CA PRO A 36 1.56 -9.31 -24.77
C PRO A 36 0.55 -8.16 -24.76
N GLY A 37 -0.70 -8.44 -25.11
CA GLY A 37 -1.77 -7.44 -25.14
C GLY A 37 -2.14 -7.00 -23.72
N LEU A 38 -2.30 -7.96 -22.84
CA LEU A 38 -2.61 -7.71 -21.42
C LEU A 38 -1.47 -6.96 -20.73
N LEU A 39 -0.22 -7.40 -20.93
CA LEU A 39 0.95 -6.72 -20.41
C LEU A 39 1.06 -5.28 -20.91
N LYS A 40 0.87 -5.06 -22.21
CA LYS A 40 0.88 -3.72 -22.80
C LYS A 40 -0.19 -2.83 -22.18
N ALA A 41 -1.40 -3.33 -22.00
CA ALA A 41 -2.48 -2.59 -21.38
C ALA A 41 -2.17 -2.26 -19.90
N TRP A 42 -1.70 -3.24 -19.15
CA TRP A 42 -1.40 -3.06 -17.72
C TRP A 42 -0.22 -2.14 -17.46
N LEU A 43 0.83 -2.22 -18.28
CA LEU A 43 2.02 -1.39 -18.17
C LEU A 43 1.87 0.00 -18.80
N GLY A 44 0.83 0.21 -19.60
CA GLY A 44 0.69 1.39 -20.43
C GLY A 44 0.65 2.72 -19.69
N ASN A 45 0.09 2.74 -18.49
CA ASN A 45 0.06 3.93 -17.64
C ASN A 45 1.20 3.96 -16.59
N LYS A 46 2.05 2.94 -16.53
CA LYS A 46 3.21 2.89 -15.63
C LYS A 46 4.40 3.58 -16.30
N THR A 47 4.35 4.89 -16.36
CA THR A 47 5.40 5.77 -16.87
C THR A 47 5.89 6.69 -15.74
N PRO A 48 7.15 7.13 -15.76
CA PRO A 48 7.65 8.06 -14.72
C PRO A 48 6.81 9.31 -14.59
N GLN A 49 6.28 9.85 -15.69
CA GLN A 49 5.42 11.04 -15.71
C GLN A 49 4.09 10.80 -15.00
N ASN A 50 3.42 9.69 -15.28
CA ASN A 50 2.18 9.33 -14.63
C ASN A 50 2.41 9.05 -13.14
N VAL A 51 3.45 8.31 -12.80
CA VAL A 51 3.80 8.01 -11.41
C VAL A 51 4.07 9.30 -10.64
N ALA A 52 4.83 10.23 -11.20
CA ALA A 52 5.06 11.54 -10.60
C ALA A 52 3.76 12.31 -10.36
N SER A 53 2.83 12.27 -11.32
CA SER A 53 1.52 12.92 -11.17
C SER A 53 0.68 12.33 -10.04
N TRP A 54 0.77 11.01 -9.81
CA TRP A 54 0.08 10.36 -8.69
C TRP A 54 0.69 10.76 -7.35
N PHE A 55 1.99 10.99 -7.28
CA PHE A 55 2.71 11.35 -6.06
C PHE A 55 2.39 12.76 -5.57
N VAL A 56 2.13 13.68 -6.49
CA VAL A 56 1.79 15.07 -6.14
C VAL A 56 0.29 15.30 -5.94
N SER A 57 -0.55 14.32 -6.25
CA SER A 57 -1.99 14.42 -6.06
C SER A 57 -2.35 14.51 -4.57
N PRO A 58 -3.07 15.53 -4.12
CA PRO A 58 -3.47 15.69 -2.72
C PRO A 58 -4.45 14.60 -2.25
N ALA A 59 -5.11 13.91 -3.18
CA ALA A 59 -6.01 12.80 -2.88
C ALA A 59 -5.28 11.48 -2.58
N ASN A 60 -3.97 11.43 -2.81
CA ASN A 60 -3.16 10.24 -2.68
C ASN A 60 -2.14 10.36 -1.53
N HIS A 61 -1.92 9.27 -0.86
CA HIS A 61 -0.78 9.08 0.05
C HIS A 61 0.07 7.94 -0.49
N VAL A 62 1.30 8.27 -0.84
CA VAL A 62 2.21 7.29 -1.46
C VAL A 62 3.37 7.03 -0.52
N LEU A 63 3.59 5.74 -0.28
CA LEU A 63 4.72 5.25 0.51
C LEU A 63 5.69 4.50 -0.39
N ILE A 64 6.97 4.69 -0.14
CA ILE A 64 8.02 3.82 -0.67
C ILE A 64 8.71 3.07 0.45
N ALA A 65 9.16 1.88 0.12
CA ALA A 65 10.03 1.08 0.97
C ALA A 65 11.44 1.12 0.40
N GLU A 66 12.38 1.49 1.24
CA GLU A 66 13.81 1.45 0.93
C GLU A 66 14.50 0.33 1.70
N ARG A 67 15.48 -0.29 1.07
CA ARG A 67 16.42 -1.19 1.69
C ARG A 67 17.83 -0.84 1.19
N ASP A 68 18.72 -0.50 2.13
CA ASP A 68 20.08 -0.10 1.82
C ASP A 68 20.17 1.08 0.81
N GLY A 69 19.26 2.05 0.91
CA GLY A 69 19.18 3.22 0.04
C GLY A 69 18.58 2.95 -1.36
N VAL A 70 18.04 1.76 -1.58
CA VAL A 70 17.40 1.38 -2.84
C VAL A 70 15.87 1.27 -2.63
N VAL A 71 15.10 1.89 -3.49
CA VAL A 71 13.63 1.75 -3.51
C VAL A 71 13.28 0.35 -3.97
N VAL A 72 12.63 -0.42 -3.09
CA VAL A 72 12.28 -1.83 -3.33
C VAL A 72 10.78 -2.10 -3.31
N GLY A 73 9.98 -1.12 -2.94
CA GLY A 73 8.52 -1.25 -2.90
C GLY A 73 7.81 0.09 -2.95
N VAL A 74 6.55 0.07 -3.38
CA VAL A 74 5.68 1.24 -3.47
C VAL A 74 4.24 0.87 -3.14
N ALA A 75 3.55 1.72 -2.38
CA ALA A 75 2.12 1.60 -2.11
C ALA A 75 1.43 2.95 -2.26
N LEU A 76 0.21 2.95 -2.77
CA LEU A 76 -0.61 4.15 -2.94
C LEU A 76 -1.99 3.94 -2.32
N LEU A 77 -2.31 4.79 -1.36
CA LEU A 77 -3.61 4.89 -0.71
C LEU A 77 -4.33 6.14 -1.19
N THR A 78 -5.60 6.01 -1.57
CA THR A 78 -6.46 7.16 -1.86
C THR A 78 -7.25 7.58 -0.61
N GLN A 79 -7.65 8.85 -0.54
CA GLN A 79 -8.51 9.36 0.56
C GLN A 79 -9.86 8.64 0.64
N ALA A 80 -10.31 8.02 -0.47
CA ALA A 80 -11.53 7.20 -0.48
C ALA A 80 -11.36 5.82 0.18
N GLY A 81 -10.19 5.52 0.74
CA GLY A 81 -9.90 4.25 1.41
C GLY A 81 -9.62 3.09 0.45
N LYS A 82 -9.09 3.40 -0.73
CA LYS A 82 -8.65 2.38 -1.69
C LYS A 82 -7.13 2.28 -1.70
N LEU A 83 -6.61 1.09 -1.45
CA LEU A 83 -5.23 0.74 -1.74
C LEU A 83 -5.13 0.43 -3.25
N SER A 84 -4.60 1.39 -4.01
CA SER A 84 -4.55 1.31 -5.47
C SER A 84 -3.29 0.65 -6.00
N LEU A 85 -2.18 0.76 -5.26
CA LEU A 85 -0.91 0.13 -5.59
C LEU A 85 -0.30 -0.46 -4.32
N CYS A 86 0.26 -1.67 -4.44
CA CYS A 86 1.15 -2.27 -3.46
C CYS A 86 2.03 -3.28 -4.19
N TYR A 87 3.21 -2.84 -4.59
CA TYR A 87 4.14 -3.61 -5.40
C TYR A 87 5.52 -3.64 -4.77
N VAL A 88 6.21 -4.76 -4.92
CA VAL A 88 7.53 -5.02 -4.36
C VAL A 88 8.41 -5.62 -5.45
N LEU A 89 9.69 -5.25 -5.51
CA LEU A 89 10.65 -5.84 -6.43
C LEU A 89 10.77 -7.36 -6.22
N PRO A 90 11.00 -8.15 -7.28
CA PRO A 90 11.15 -9.60 -7.17
C PRO A 90 12.16 -10.04 -6.11
N GLU A 91 13.32 -9.41 -6.07
CA GLU A 91 14.40 -9.69 -5.11
C GLU A 91 14.12 -9.26 -3.66
N ALA A 92 13.04 -8.50 -3.44
CA ALA A 92 12.61 -8.05 -2.13
C ALA A 92 11.32 -8.75 -1.64
N LEU A 93 10.81 -9.70 -2.40
CA LEU A 93 9.67 -10.52 -1.99
C LEU A 93 10.02 -11.37 -0.76
N TYR A 94 9.01 -11.65 0.05
CA TYR A 94 9.11 -12.47 1.27
C TYR A 94 10.09 -11.96 2.34
N CYS A 95 10.59 -10.73 2.19
CA CYS A 95 11.48 -10.07 3.14
C CYS A 95 10.76 -9.11 4.11
N GLY A 96 9.43 -9.12 4.14
CA GLY A 96 8.63 -8.24 5.01
C GLY A 96 8.30 -6.86 4.41
N VAL A 97 8.80 -6.51 3.23
CA VAL A 97 8.58 -5.21 2.57
C VAL A 97 7.09 -4.94 2.35
N GLY A 98 6.36 -5.88 1.76
CA GLY A 98 4.93 -5.73 1.52
C GLY A 98 4.13 -5.52 2.81
N LYS A 99 4.47 -6.26 3.87
CA LYS A 99 3.82 -6.10 5.19
C LYS A 99 4.10 -4.72 5.79
N ALA A 100 5.33 -4.24 5.70
CA ALA A 100 5.70 -2.92 6.21
C ALA A 100 4.97 -1.80 5.47
N LEU A 101 4.87 -1.87 4.13
CA LEU A 101 4.08 -0.95 3.32
C LEU A 101 2.60 -0.98 3.72
N LEU A 102 2.03 -2.16 3.88
CA LEU A 102 0.62 -2.33 4.24
C LEU A 102 0.32 -1.75 5.62
N GLN A 103 1.20 -1.95 6.60
CA GLN A 103 1.09 -1.35 7.93
C GLN A 103 1.13 0.19 7.86
N GLY A 104 2.01 0.77 7.05
CA GLY A 104 2.06 2.21 6.83
C GLY A 104 0.79 2.77 6.19
N VAL A 105 0.25 2.08 5.19
CA VAL A 105 -1.03 2.41 4.55
C VAL A 105 -2.19 2.36 5.55
N GLU A 106 -2.27 1.32 6.36
CA GLU A 106 -3.31 1.17 7.38
C GLU A 106 -3.22 2.26 8.45
N ALA A 107 -2.02 2.63 8.87
CA ALA A 107 -1.80 3.72 9.82
C ALA A 107 -2.30 5.05 9.25
N GLN A 108 -1.98 5.37 7.99
CA GLN A 108 -2.46 6.58 7.34
C GLN A 108 -3.98 6.58 7.14
N ALA A 109 -4.55 5.45 6.76
CA ALA A 109 -6.00 5.32 6.61
C ALA A 109 -6.72 5.61 7.94
N ARG A 110 -6.20 5.08 9.06
CA ARG A 110 -6.74 5.40 10.40
C ARG A 110 -6.61 6.88 10.72
N ALA A 111 -5.47 7.49 10.41
CA ALA A 111 -5.25 8.93 10.62
C ALA A 111 -6.23 9.80 9.83
N TRP A 112 -6.68 9.32 8.67
CA TRP A 112 -7.71 9.98 7.86
C TRP A 112 -9.15 9.66 8.31
N GLY A 113 -9.34 8.80 9.31
CA GLY A 113 -10.65 8.37 9.75
C GLY A 113 -11.32 7.36 8.80
N VAL A 114 -10.55 6.73 7.93
CA VAL A 114 -11.04 5.66 7.06
C VAL A 114 -11.26 4.41 7.89
N SER A 115 -12.49 3.95 7.93
CA SER A 115 -12.88 2.76 8.72
C SER A 115 -12.76 1.44 7.96
N VAL A 116 -12.74 1.49 6.64
CA VAL A 116 -12.67 0.31 5.77
C VAL A 116 -11.70 0.56 4.63
N LEU A 117 -10.67 -0.27 4.52
CA LEU A 117 -9.81 -0.34 3.35
C LEU A 117 -10.36 -1.33 2.34
N ARG A 118 -10.21 -0.99 1.06
CA ARG A 118 -10.59 -1.82 -0.09
C ARG A 118 -9.46 -1.89 -1.08
N LEU A 119 -9.36 -3.00 -1.77
CA LEU A 119 -8.35 -3.20 -2.82
C LEU A 119 -8.79 -4.26 -3.83
N ASN A 120 -8.22 -4.19 -5.01
CA ASN A 120 -8.28 -5.24 -6.02
C ASN A 120 -6.91 -5.92 -6.07
N SER A 121 -6.88 -7.19 -5.75
CA SER A 121 -5.65 -7.99 -5.72
C SER A 121 -5.47 -8.77 -7.01
N THR A 122 -4.24 -8.89 -7.45
CA THR A 122 -3.85 -9.95 -8.37
C THR A 122 -4.05 -11.32 -7.71
N VAL A 123 -4.21 -12.37 -8.51
CA VAL A 123 -4.22 -13.75 -8.02
C VAL A 123 -2.91 -14.07 -7.28
N THR A 124 -1.80 -13.57 -7.79
CA THR A 124 -0.47 -13.71 -7.18
C THR A 124 -0.42 -13.21 -5.73
N ALA A 125 -1.08 -12.08 -5.42
CA ALA A 125 -1.03 -11.44 -4.11
C ALA A 125 -2.19 -11.82 -3.17
N SER A 126 -3.18 -12.58 -3.61
CA SER A 126 -4.39 -12.88 -2.82
C SER A 126 -4.08 -13.47 -1.45
N LYS A 127 -3.20 -14.46 -1.37
CA LYS A 127 -2.81 -15.07 -0.09
C LYS A 127 -2.08 -14.11 0.85
N PHE A 128 -1.35 -13.14 0.30
CA PHE A 128 -0.70 -12.12 1.10
C PHE A 128 -1.75 -11.25 1.83
N TYR A 129 -2.79 -10.83 1.14
CA TYR A 129 -3.86 -10.04 1.76
C TYR A 129 -4.68 -10.85 2.77
N GLU A 130 -5.02 -12.09 2.48
CA GLU A 130 -5.69 -12.97 3.43
C GLU A 130 -4.90 -13.13 4.73
N ARG A 131 -3.59 -13.35 4.65
CA ARG A 131 -2.70 -13.46 5.82
C ARG A 131 -2.59 -12.17 6.63
N ASN A 132 -2.89 -11.03 6.03
CA ASN A 132 -2.88 -9.72 6.69
C ASN A 132 -4.28 -9.27 7.12
N GLY A 133 -5.26 -10.19 7.17
CA GLY A 133 -6.57 -9.96 7.73
C GLY A 133 -7.57 -9.29 6.78
N TYR A 134 -7.28 -9.26 5.49
CA TYR A 134 -8.24 -8.84 4.47
C TYR A 134 -9.20 -9.96 4.12
N ILE A 135 -10.45 -9.61 3.86
CA ILE A 135 -11.55 -10.54 3.58
C ILE A 135 -11.87 -10.48 2.09
N LEU A 136 -11.84 -11.64 1.44
CA LEU A 136 -12.26 -11.77 0.04
C LEU A 136 -13.78 -11.57 -0.06
N ALA A 137 -14.20 -10.61 -0.89
CA ALA A 137 -15.61 -10.25 -1.07
C ALA A 137 -16.14 -10.54 -2.48
N GLY A 138 -15.31 -11.01 -3.38
CA GLY A 138 -15.70 -11.34 -4.74
C GLY A 138 -14.59 -11.10 -5.75
N LYS A 139 -14.98 -11.02 -7.01
CA LYS A 139 -14.09 -10.76 -8.13
C LYS A 139 -14.55 -9.56 -8.92
N GLU A 140 -13.61 -8.80 -9.44
CA GLU A 140 -13.85 -7.65 -10.28
C GLU A 140 -12.95 -7.67 -11.52
N MET A 141 -13.45 -7.11 -12.61
CA MET A 141 -12.65 -6.92 -13.80
C MET A 141 -11.94 -5.58 -13.75
N SER A 142 -10.62 -5.58 -13.89
CA SER A 142 -9.84 -4.35 -14.01
C SER A 142 -10.04 -3.66 -15.35
N CYS A 143 -9.68 -2.39 -15.43
CA CYS A 143 -9.69 -1.64 -16.69
C CYS A 143 -8.71 -2.19 -17.75
N TYR A 144 -7.82 -3.08 -17.35
CA TYR A 144 -6.87 -3.75 -18.26
C TYR A 144 -7.38 -5.09 -18.80
N GLY A 145 -8.59 -5.51 -18.41
CA GLY A 145 -9.14 -6.82 -18.76
C GLY A 145 -8.64 -7.97 -17.89
N LEU A 146 -8.08 -7.65 -16.71
CA LEU A 146 -7.62 -8.62 -15.74
C LEU A 146 -8.70 -8.89 -14.69
N GLU A 147 -9.02 -10.16 -14.42
CA GLU A 147 -9.85 -10.54 -13.30
C GLU A 147 -9.04 -10.41 -12.00
N CYS A 148 -9.57 -9.65 -11.05
CA CYS A 148 -8.95 -9.37 -9.76
C CYS A 148 -9.83 -9.84 -8.63
N ASP A 149 -9.22 -10.26 -7.52
CA ASP A 149 -9.90 -10.56 -6.29
C ASP A 149 -10.17 -9.26 -5.52
N PHE A 150 -11.42 -9.00 -5.16
CA PHE A 150 -11.79 -7.84 -4.38
C PHE A 150 -11.72 -8.15 -2.90
N PHE A 151 -10.90 -7.38 -2.17
CA PHE A 151 -10.70 -7.50 -0.73
C PHE A 151 -11.10 -6.25 0.01
N TRP A 152 -11.51 -6.43 1.25
CA TRP A 152 -11.70 -5.34 2.20
C TRP A 152 -11.20 -5.71 3.59
N LYS A 153 -10.91 -4.71 4.40
CA LYS A 153 -10.54 -4.85 5.80
C LYS A 153 -11.13 -3.72 6.62
N LYS A 154 -11.82 -4.05 7.70
CA LYS A 154 -12.24 -3.07 8.69
C LYS A 154 -11.03 -2.68 9.54
N LEU A 155 -10.76 -1.39 9.64
CA LEU A 155 -9.72 -0.84 10.50
C LEU A 155 -10.34 -0.50 11.86
N ASN A 156 -9.80 -1.07 12.92
CA ASN A 156 -10.15 -0.63 14.26
C ASN A 156 -9.59 0.77 14.47
N ALA A 157 -10.37 1.65 15.12
CA ALA A 157 -9.81 2.88 15.64
C ALA A 157 -8.62 2.50 16.52
N THR A 158 -7.48 3.16 16.34
CA THR A 158 -6.39 3.08 17.31
C THR A 158 -7.02 3.48 18.65
N GLU A 159 -6.98 2.61 19.64
CA GLU A 159 -7.20 3.04 21.00
C GLU A 159 -6.24 4.21 21.21
N ALA A 160 -6.81 5.41 21.33
CA ALA A 160 -6.01 6.56 21.72
C ALA A 160 -5.32 6.10 23.02
N CYS A 161 -3.98 6.16 23.06
CA CYS A 161 -3.25 5.96 24.30
C CYS A 161 -3.97 6.85 25.33
N ASP A 162 -4.70 6.25 26.24
CA ASP A 162 -5.25 6.96 27.39
C ASP A 162 -4.07 7.67 28.02
N PRO A 163 -4.11 9.01 28.16
CA PRO A 163 -3.10 9.68 28.96
C PRO A 163 -3.18 9.03 30.34
N ALA A 164 -2.06 8.49 30.81
CA ALA A 164 -1.95 7.88 32.12
C ALA A 164 -2.72 8.72 33.15
N PRO A 165 -3.54 8.12 34.03
CA PRO A 165 -4.37 8.86 34.92
C PRO A 165 -3.49 9.85 35.73
N GLY A 166 -3.71 11.12 35.46
CA GLY A 166 -2.98 12.21 36.10
C GLY A 166 -3.12 12.06 37.59
N LYS A 167 -2.00 12.03 38.28
CA LYS A 167 -1.92 12.09 39.73
C LYS A 167 -2.83 13.23 40.20
N ARG A 168 -3.92 12.89 40.88
CA ARG A 168 -4.74 13.87 41.56
C ARG A 168 -3.86 14.54 42.64
N PHE A 169 -3.50 15.78 42.40
CA PHE A 169 -2.97 16.61 43.45
C PHE A 169 -4.11 16.87 44.44
N CYS A 170 -4.00 16.27 45.61
CA CYS A 170 -4.82 16.64 46.73
C CYS A 170 -4.48 18.09 47.11
N HIS A 171 -5.41 19.00 46.90
CA HIS A 171 -5.40 20.32 47.54
C HIS A 171 -5.83 20.11 48.95
N CYS A 172 -4.88 20.07 49.90
CA CYS A 172 -5.15 20.31 51.30
C CYS A 172 -5.30 21.82 51.49
N SER A 173 -6.54 22.27 51.62
CA SER A 173 -6.80 23.58 52.25
C SER A 173 -6.50 23.46 53.72
N GLY A 174 -5.40 24.07 54.19
CA GLY A 174 -5.12 24.34 55.58
C GLY A 174 -5.45 25.79 55.86
N GLN A 175 -6.15 26.01 56.93
CA GLN A 175 -6.48 27.30 57.50
C GLN A 175 -5.23 28.12 57.87
#